data_a997f11067d910b72f2fdcc2e49f13f9
#
_entry.id   a997f11067d910b72f2fdcc2e49f13f9
#
_cell.length_a   1.000
_cell.length_b   1.000
_cell.length_c   1.000
_cell.angle_alpha   90.00
_cell.angle_beta   90.00
_cell.angle_gamma   90.00
#
_symmetry.space_group_name_H-M   'P 1'
#
loop_
_entity.id
_entity.type
_entity.pdbx_description
1 polymer ?
#
loop_
_entity_poly.entity_id
_entity_poly.type
_entity_poly.pdbx_seq_one_letter_code
_entity_poly.pdbx_strand_id
1 'polypeptide(L)'
;MHLVGYAWLREAMQLSAFPLHLPAIVQPVTRLKKIGQTLAVPSAIAPAADDLLGHVLFALKHEGVNLAILAQALPKIPVAALENALQEAPNGIYIRKACYLREAFTGEEVPQHAPVRGAFVPLFDPKRYVTRPGTRNSRWRVEFNGLGDVSYCATVERTARLIELQEHDILGRAKAFMESLPPVMMDRAINWAYLHETKDSFAIEREAPNEDKSRRFIHLLRQAHERQPLTEEYLVALQNATVSNPYDLAAAFRHEQNHLAGALQGAAGVTYVPPPPELCRELMEHLMQFANEAPNQIDPLVAAGIISFGFVFLHPFMDGNGRLSRFLIHQALCRAGALENGLLLPVSVAMKREERLYLEALQDFSRPTRDFWDVQWIDFGKLAFDFRGDAAIYRYWDATDCVIFTMEMAQHALEVELREEAAFLECYDAVYRAVDERFDIRGSDLANLVMMCLTNDGFVSKHRRKQYQYTVPTEVFDYIEQTAQQVLSEKHAAQEKRQ
;
A
#
# COMPACT_ATOMS: atom_id res chain seq x y z
N MET A 1 4.93 -22.65 28.39
CA MET A 1 4.72 -21.17 28.41
C MET A 1 3.24 -20.93 28.63
N HIS A 2 2.87 -20.03 29.53
CA HIS A 2 1.46 -19.71 29.78
C HIS A 2 1.07 -18.50 28.93
N LEU A 3 0.44 -18.76 27.78
CA LEU A 3 -0.06 -17.73 26.89
C LEU A 3 -1.31 -17.07 27.47
N VAL A 4 -1.53 -15.81 27.14
CA VAL A 4 -2.74 -15.05 27.48
C VAL A 4 -3.19 -14.18 26.31
N GLY A 5 -4.40 -13.63 26.40
CA GLY A 5 -4.95 -12.73 25.41
C GLY A 5 -5.05 -13.37 24.02
N TYR A 6 -4.68 -12.61 22.96
CA TYR A 6 -4.79 -13.09 21.58
C TYR A 6 -3.93 -14.32 21.31
N ALA A 7 -2.76 -14.43 21.90
CA ALA A 7 -1.90 -15.61 21.73
C ALA A 7 -2.59 -16.90 22.24
N TRP A 8 -3.22 -16.82 23.41
CA TRP A 8 -3.99 -17.93 23.96
C TRP A 8 -5.24 -18.23 23.11
N LEU A 9 -6.03 -17.20 22.74
CA LEU A 9 -7.23 -17.36 21.91
C LEU A 9 -6.90 -18.06 20.60
N ARG A 10 -5.84 -17.64 19.92
CA ARG A 10 -5.41 -18.23 18.64
C ARG A 10 -5.09 -19.72 18.78
N GLU A 11 -4.30 -20.10 19.78
CA GLU A 11 -3.86 -21.50 19.96
C GLU A 11 -4.96 -22.38 20.54
N ALA A 12 -5.59 -21.96 21.64
CA ALA A 12 -6.58 -22.78 22.32
C ALA A 12 -7.84 -23.03 21.50
N MET A 13 -8.22 -22.07 20.66
CA MET A 13 -9.41 -22.17 19.80
C MET A 13 -9.08 -22.54 18.35
N GLN A 14 -7.80 -22.77 18.01
CA GLN A 14 -7.32 -23.07 16.66
C GLN A 14 -7.84 -22.09 15.61
N LEU A 15 -7.71 -20.78 15.91
CA LEU A 15 -8.24 -19.73 15.04
C LEU A 15 -7.35 -19.52 13.80
N SER A 16 -7.99 -19.24 12.68
CA SER A 16 -7.31 -18.82 11.47
C SER A 16 -6.86 -17.37 11.62
N ALA A 17 -5.62 -17.16 12.05
CA ALA A 17 -5.05 -15.84 12.25
C ALA A 17 -3.54 -15.87 12.03
N PHE A 18 -2.99 -14.76 11.54
CA PHE A 18 -1.56 -14.63 11.33
C PHE A 18 -0.78 -14.67 12.64
N PRO A 19 0.51 -15.00 12.61
CA PRO A 19 1.37 -14.93 13.77
C PRO A 19 1.34 -13.53 14.39
N LEU A 20 1.28 -13.45 15.71
CA LEU A 20 1.30 -12.17 16.43
C LEU A 20 2.73 -11.65 16.52
N HIS A 21 2.95 -10.38 16.19
CA HIS A 21 4.26 -9.73 16.34
C HIS A 21 4.71 -9.63 17.81
N LEU A 22 3.75 -9.53 18.74
CA LEU A 22 4.02 -9.37 20.17
C LEU A 22 3.07 -10.25 20.99
N PRO A 23 3.28 -11.59 21.03
CA PRO A 23 2.42 -12.49 21.83
C PRO A 23 2.55 -12.22 23.32
N ALA A 24 1.42 -12.21 24.02
CA ALA A 24 1.36 -12.00 25.46
C ALA A 24 1.61 -13.29 26.23
N ILE A 25 2.58 -13.28 27.16
CA ILE A 25 3.05 -14.46 27.90
C ILE A 25 3.22 -14.09 29.38
N VAL A 26 2.71 -14.94 30.27
CA VAL A 26 2.91 -14.77 31.71
C VAL A 26 4.39 -14.98 32.06
N GLN A 27 4.97 -13.98 32.70
CA GLN A 27 6.37 -13.98 33.14
C GLN A 27 6.49 -13.36 34.56
N PRO A 28 7.58 -13.62 35.29
CA PRO A 28 7.81 -13.09 36.63
C PRO A 28 8.17 -11.58 36.57
N VAL A 29 7.19 -10.76 36.20
CA VAL A 29 7.30 -9.30 36.13
C VAL A 29 6.23 -8.66 36.99
N THR A 30 6.47 -7.44 37.46
CA THR A 30 5.54 -6.69 38.33
C THR A 30 4.56 -5.81 37.55
N ARG A 31 4.86 -5.52 36.29
CA ARG A 31 4.04 -4.73 35.36
C ARG A 31 4.18 -5.25 33.94
N LEU A 32 3.19 -4.96 33.11
CA LEU A 32 3.27 -5.22 31.68
C LEU A 32 4.49 -4.52 31.07
N LYS A 33 5.28 -5.25 30.31
CA LYS A 33 6.42 -4.68 29.56
C LYS A 33 6.79 -5.55 28.37
N LYS A 34 7.32 -4.92 27.32
CA LYS A 34 7.91 -5.63 26.19
C LYS A 34 9.27 -6.18 26.60
N ILE A 35 9.48 -7.49 26.39
CA ILE A 35 10.77 -8.18 26.56
C ILE A 35 11.07 -8.94 25.26
N GLY A 36 12.05 -8.46 24.50
CA GLY A 36 12.29 -9.01 23.17
C GLY A 36 11.05 -8.89 22.27
N GLN A 37 10.61 -10.02 21.73
CA GLN A 37 9.41 -10.11 20.89
C GLN A 37 8.17 -10.59 21.67
N THR A 38 8.09 -10.42 22.98
CA THR A 38 6.94 -10.82 23.80
C THR A 38 6.44 -9.70 24.69
N LEU A 39 5.14 -9.68 24.92
CA LEU A 39 4.52 -8.88 25.98
C LEU A 39 4.53 -9.70 27.28
N ALA A 40 5.44 -9.36 28.18
CA ALA A 40 5.54 -10.01 29.50
C ALA A 40 4.40 -9.53 30.39
N VAL A 41 3.61 -10.48 30.90
CA VAL A 41 2.37 -10.26 31.66
C VAL A 41 2.56 -10.76 33.09
N PRO A 42 2.32 -9.90 34.13
CA PRO A 42 2.30 -10.35 35.51
C PRO A 42 1.19 -11.39 35.74
N SER A 43 1.47 -12.42 36.53
CA SER A 43 0.46 -13.44 36.87
C SER A 43 -0.79 -12.87 37.55
N ALA A 44 -0.66 -11.76 38.28
CA ALA A 44 -1.77 -11.12 39.02
C ALA A 44 -2.87 -10.53 38.09
N ILE A 45 -2.56 -10.25 36.81
CA ILE A 45 -3.52 -9.68 35.85
C ILE A 45 -3.83 -10.64 34.70
N ALA A 46 -3.22 -11.82 34.69
CA ALA A 46 -3.47 -12.84 33.69
C ALA A 46 -4.87 -13.42 33.91
N PRO A 47 -5.68 -13.61 32.84
CA PRO A 47 -6.93 -14.34 32.93
C PRO A 47 -6.72 -15.80 33.36
N ALA A 48 -7.77 -16.43 33.95
CA ALA A 48 -7.74 -17.86 34.19
C ALA A 48 -7.64 -18.64 32.86
N ALA A 49 -7.03 -19.83 32.90
CA ALA A 49 -6.69 -20.57 31.70
C ALA A 49 -7.90 -21.02 30.86
N ASP A 50 -9.08 -21.11 31.48
CA ASP A 50 -10.36 -21.52 30.87
C ASP A 50 -11.35 -20.34 30.68
N ASP A 51 -10.95 -19.13 31.05
CA ASP A 51 -11.80 -17.95 30.92
C ASP A 51 -11.66 -17.27 29.53
N LEU A 52 -12.44 -17.79 28.58
CA LEU A 52 -12.46 -17.28 27.20
C LEU A 52 -12.78 -15.78 27.13
N LEU A 53 -13.78 -15.31 27.89
CA LEU A 53 -14.14 -13.89 27.92
C LEU A 53 -13.03 -13.05 28.59
N GLY A 54 -12.44 -13.55 29.66
CA GLY A 54 -11.32 -12.91 30.32
C GLY A 54 -10.14 -12.67 29.37
N HIS A 55 -9.80 -13.67 28.52
CA HIS A 55 -8.75 -13.51 27.51
C HIS A 55 -9.11 -12.46 26.47
N VAL A 56 -10.37 -12.37 26.01
CA VAL A 56 -10.84 -11.32 25.10
C VAL A 56 -10.76 -9.93 25.75
N LEU A 57 -11.24 -9.78 26.98
CA LEU A 57 -11.21 -8.49 27.69
C LEU A 57 -9.77 -8.04 28.00
N PHE A 58 -8.91 -9.00 28.37
CA PHE A 58 -7.48 -8.74 28.55
C PHE A 58 -6.84 -8.22 27.26
N ALA A 59 -7.08 -8.91 26.14
CA ALA A 59 -6.52 -8.55 24.85
C ALA A 59 -6.99 -7.16 24.38
N LEU A 60 -8.30 -6.88 24.43
CA LEU A 60 -8.85 -5.56 24.11
C LEU A 60 -8.26 -4.44 24.97
N LYS A 61 -7.91 -4.75 26.24
CA LYS A 61 -7.36 -3.78 27.18
C LYS A 61 -5.87 -3.53 26.99
N HIS A 62 -5.09 -4.57 26.71
CA HIS A 62 -3.64 -4.53 26.80
C HIS A 62 -2.92 -4.74 25.46
N GLU A 63 -3.53 -5.50 24.53
CA GLU A 63 -2.92 -5.80 23.24
C GLU A 63 -3.52 -4.95 22.11
N GLY A 64 -4.71 -4.34 22.32
CA GLY A 64 -5.41 -3.50 21.33
C GLY A 64 -6.48 -4.27 20.58
N VAL A 65 -6.80 -3.87 19.35
CA VAL A 65 -7.90 -4.46 18.56
C VAL A 65 -7.32 -5.34 17.45
N ASN A 66 -7.62 -6.63 17.49
CA ASN A 66 -7.36 -7.57 16.40
C ASN A 66 -8.69 -8.18 15.96
N LEU A 67 -9.29 -7.59 14.92
CA LEU A 67 -10.62 -8.00 14.44
C LEU A 67 -10.60 -9.43 13.87
N ALA A 68 -9.49 -9.90 13.28
CA ALA A 68 -9.40 -11.26 12.73
C ALA A 68 -9.57 -12.34 13.81
N ILE A 69 -8.99 -12.12 14.98
CA ILE A 69 -9.16 -13.03 16.12
C ILE A 69 -10.52 -12.82 16.79
N LEU A 70 -10.95 -11.57 16.98
CA LEU A 70 -12.20 -11.23 17.66
C LEU A 70 -13.43 -11.72 16.90
N ALA A 71 -13.42 -11.64 15.55
CA ALA A 71 -14.53 -12.12 14.70
C ALA A 71 -14.76 -13.63 14.84
N GLN A 72 -13.73 -14.39 15.13
CA GLN A 72 -13.81 -15.84 15.31
C GLN A 72 -14.02 -16.25 16.77
N ALA A 73 -13.52 -15.48 17.73
CA ALA A 73 -13.59 -15.80 19.16
C ALA A 73 -14.93 -15.38 19.79
N LEU A 74 -15.39 -14.15 19.53
CA LEU A 74 -16.59 -13.58 20.15
C LEU A 74 -17.89 -14.40 19.89
N PRO A 75 -18.13 -14.94 18.68
CA PRO A 75 -19.28 -15.80 18.43
C PRO A 75 -19.31 -17.08 19.30
N LYS A 76 -18.15 -17.56 19.73
CA LYS A 76 -18.02 -18.78 20.55
C LYS A 76 -18.18 -18.53 22.06
N ILE A 77 -18.24 -17.26 22.49
CA ILE A 77 -18.46 -16.90 23.90
C ILE A 77 -19.96 -17.07 24.21
N PRO A 78 -20.31 -17.82 25.28
CA PRO A 78 -21.71 -17.91 25.71
C PRO A 78 -22.28 -16.53 26.03
N VAL A 79 -23.51 -16.24 25.55
CA VAL A 79 -24.18 -14.96 25.80
C VAL A 79 -24.31 -14.66 27.29
N ALA A 80 -24.62 -15.68 28.11
CA ALA A 80 -24.69 -15.56 29.57
C ALA A 80 -23.38 -15.05 30.21
N ALA A 81 -22.21 -15.40 29.64
CA ALA A 81 -20.94 -14.87 30.15
C ALA A 81 -20.82 -13.36 29.93
N LEU A 82 -21.24 -12.89 28.75
CA LEU A 82 -21.31 -11.45 28.45
C LEU A 82 -22.30 -10.71 29.32
N GLU A 83 -23.50 -11.29 29.53
CA GLU A 83 -24.53 -10.74 30.41
C GLU A 83 -24.05 -10.59 31.85
N ASN A 84 -23.40 -11.62 32.42
CA ASN A 84 -22.86 -11.59 33.76
C ASN A 84 -21.78 -10.50 33.90
N ALA A 85 -20.84 -10.44 32.94
CA ALA A 85 -19.81 -9.41 32.96
C ALA A 85 -20.37 -7.99 32.79
N LEU A 86 -21.46 -7.83 32.05
CA LEU A 86 -22.20 -6.55 31.95
C LEU A 86 -22.89 -6.18 33.26
N GLN A 87 -23.46 -7.14 33.98
CA GLN A 87 -24.07 -6.90 35.30
C GLN A 87 -23.03 -6.44 36.31
N GLU A 88 -21.84 -7.05 36.30
CA GLU A 88 -20.74 -6.68 37.18
C GLU A 88 -20.16 -5.30 36.81
N ALA A 89 -20.05 -4.96 35.52
CA ALA A 89 -19.47 -3.71 35.03
C ALA A 89 -20.31 -3.09 33.89
N PRO A 90 -21.50 -2.52 34.15
CA PRO A 90 -22.43 -2.05 33.11
C PRO A 90 -21.88 -0.97 32.19
N ASN A 91 -20.93 -0.19 32.64
CA ASN A 91 -20.26 0.87 31.88
C ASN A 91 -18.82 0.52 31.50
N GLY A 92 -18.39 -0.71 31.73
CA GLY A 92 -17.03 -1.18 31.42
C GLY A 92 -16.69 -1.01 29.94
N ILE A 93 -15.57 -0.37 29.65
CA ILE A 93 -15.18 -0.03 28.26
C ILE A 93 -15.02 -1.30 27.40
N TYR A 94 -14.28 -2.28 27.90
CA TYR A 94 -13.91 -3.44 27.12
C TYR A 94 -15.05 -4.45 26.94
N ILE A 95 -15.91 -4.62 27.97
CA ILE A 95 -17.10 -5.45 27.82
C ILE A 95 -18.08 -4.85 26.81
N ARG A 96 -18.25 -3.52 26.78
CA ARG A 96 -19.08 -2.82 25.80
C ARG A 96 -18.53 -3.02 24.38
N LYS A 97 -17.20 -2.93 24.20
CA LYS A 97 -16.56 -3.23 22.91
C LYS A 97 -16.79 -4.68 22.49
N ALA A 98 -16.66 -5.63 23.42
CA ALA A 98 -16.88 -7.05 23.15
C ALA A 98 -18.34 -7.34 22.74
N CYS A 99 -19.33 -6.77 23.46
CA CYS A 99 -20.74 -6.92 23.12
C CYS A 99 -21.08 -6.29 21.77
N TYR A 100 -20.57 -5.06 21.50
CA TYR A 100 -20.73 -4.39 20.21
C TYR A 100 -20.21 -5.26 19.05
N LEU A 101 -18.98 -5.75 19.18
CA LEU A 101 -18.37 -6.56 18.12
C LEU A 101 -19.06 -7.90 17.94
N ARG A 102 -19.50 -8.54 19.04
CA ARG A 102 -20.25 -9.79 18.92
C ARG A 102 -21.56 -9.60 18.15
N GLU A 103 -22.36 -8.57 18.50
CA GLU A 103 -23.58 -8.24 17.75
C GLU A 103 -23.28 -7.94 16.28
N ALA A 104 -22.21 -7.19 16.01
CA ALA A 104 -21.81 -6.84 14.67
C ALA A 104 -21.37 -8.06 13.82
N PHE A 105 -20.72 -9.04 14.43
CA PHE A 105 -20.27 -10.24 13.73
C PHE A 105 -21.33 -11.33 13.59
N THR A 106 -22.28 -11.42 14.56
CA THR A 106 -23.27 -12.49 14.58
C THR A 106 -24.65 -12.07 14.11
N GLY A 107 -24.96 -10.77 14.15
CA GLY A 107 -26.32 -10.25 14.00
C GLY A 107 -27.24 -10.55 15.17
N GLU A 108 -26.76 -11.20 16.24
CA GLU A 108 -27.53 -11.58 17.41
C GLU A 108 -27.34 -10.57 18.54
N GLU A 109 -28.44 -10.07 19.10
CA GLU A 109 -28.39 -9.12 20.21
C GLU A 109 -27.91 -9.77 21.52
N VAL A 110 -27.05 -9.08 22.26
CA VAL A 110 -26.69 -9.42 23.63
C VAL A 110 -27.69 -8.74 24.57
N PRO A 111 -28.40 -9.47 25.45
CA PRO A 111 -29.39 -8.90 26.35
C PRO A 111 -28.79 -7.82 27.25
N GLN A 112 -29.52 -6.73 27.42
CA GLN A 112 -29.17 -5.64 28.32
C GLN A 112 -30.24 -5.47 29.38
N HIS A 113 -29.87 -5.63 30.67
CA HIS A 113 -30.78 -5.39 31.79
C HIS A 113 -30.96 -3.89 32.11
N ALA A 114 -29.99 -3.07 31.71
CA ALA A 114 -30.05 -1.62 31.85
C ALA A 114 -29.31 -0.93 30.71
N PRO A 115 -29.74 0.26 30.27
CA PRO A 115 -29.04 0.99 29.21
C PRO A 115 -27.67 1.46 29.66
N VAL A 116 -26.69 1.39 28.76
CA VAL A 116 -25.35 1.93 28.97
C VAL A 116 -25.40 3.45 29.12
N ARG A 117 -24.86 3.99 30.20
CA ARG A 117 -24.84 5.44 30.52
C ARG A 117 -23.46 6.09 30.39
N GLY A 118 -22.41 5.30 30.11
CA GLY A 118 -21.04 5.79 29.95
C GLY A 118 -20.89 6.71 28.71
N ALA A 119 -19.77 7.45 28.64
CA ALA A 119 -19.42 8.19 27.43
C ALA A 119 -19.21 7.26 26.23
N PHE A 120 -19.31 7.80 25.01
CA PHE A 120 -18.88 7.08 23.81
C PHE A 120 -17.38 6.80 23.90
N VAL A 121 -17.01 5.60 23.47
CA VAL A 121 -15.60 5.16 23.42
C VAL A 121 -15.25 4.73 21.99
N PRO A 122 -14.10 5.15 21.48
CA PRO A 122 -13.65 4.69 20.18
C PRO A 122 -13.31 3.20 20.27
N LEU A 123 -13.60 2.44 19.20
CA LEU A 123 -13.19 1.04 19.12
C LEU A 123 -11.68 0.94 19.05
N PHE A 124 -11.06 1.69 18.14
CA PHE A 124 -9.61 1.81 18.00
C PHE A 124 -9.13 3.06 18.75
N ASP A 125 -8.12 2.92 19.60
CA ASP A 125 -7.51 4.04 20.31
C ASP A 125 -6.75 4.94 19.31
N PRO A 126 -7.16 6.23 19.11
CA PRO A 126 -6.49 7.11 18.16
C PRO A 126 -5.04 7.46 18.52
N LYS A 127 -4.61 7.19 19.75
CA LYS A 127 -3.21 7.33 20.15
C LYS A 127 -2.34 6.19 19.63
N ARG A 128 -2.95 5.03 19.44
CA ARG A 128 -2.25 3.82 18.98
C ARG A 128 -2.43 3.56 17.48
N TYR A 129 -3.59 3.88 16.92
CA TYR A 129 -3.95 3.57 15.54
C TYR A 129 -4.25 4.84 14.73
N VAL A 130 -4.01 4.78 13.45
CA VAL A 130 -4.64 5.72 12.51
C VAL A 130 -6.13 5.39 12.45
N THR A 131 -6.98 6.41 12.54
CA THR A 131 -8.44 6.27 12.59
C THR A 131 -9.10 7.28 11.68
N ARG A 132 -10.35 7.00 11.28
CA ARG A 132 -11.22 7.95 10.57
C ARG A 132 -12.40 8.38 11.44
N PRO A 133 -13.19 9.39 11.02
CA PRO A 133 -14.46 9.71 11.65
C PRO A 133 -15.34 8.46 11.76
N GLY A 134 -15.79 8.15 12.98
CA GLY A 134 -16.43 6.88 13.28
C GLY A 134 -17.94 6.89 13.19
N THR A 135 -18.55 5.70 13.07
CA THR A 135 -19.98 5.48 13.19
C THR A 135 -20.33 5.11 14.63
N ARG A 136 -21.27 5.84 15.24
CA ARG A 136 -21.67 5.67 16.64
C ARG A 136 -22.78 4.63 16.80
N ASN A 137 -22.51 3.61 17.62
CA ASN A 137 -23.51 2.69 18.10
C ASN A 137 -24.06 3.19 19.45
N SER A 138 -25.32 3.63 19.48
CA SER A 138 -25.95 4.21 20.66
C SER A 138 -26.23 3.18 21.76
N ARG A 139 -26.47 1.90 21.41
CA ARG A 139 -26.76 0.80 22.34
C ARG A 139 -25.57 0.54 23.24
N TRP A 140 -24.38 0.38 22.68
CA TRP A 140 -23.14 0.08 23.41
C TRP A 140 -22.29 1.32 23.69
N ARG A 141 -22.66 2.48 23.15
CA ARG A 141 -21.86 3.70 23.17
C ARG A 141 -20.43 3.48 22.74
N VAL A 142 -20.28 2.73 21.66
CA VAL A 142 -19.02 2.47 20.96
C VAL A 142 -19.05 3.19 19.63
N GLU A 143 -17.93 3.80 19.26
CA GLU A 143 -17.72 4.43 17.97
C GLU A 143 -16.78 3.54 17.13
N PHE A 144 -17.26 3.01 16.00
CA PHE A 144 -16.41 2.29 15.06
C PHE A 144 -15.66 3.31 14.21
N ASN A 145 -14.40 3.49 14.50
CA ASN A 145 -13.50 4.47 13.86
C ASN A 145 -12.34 3.81 13.10
N GLY A 146 -12.51 2.56 12.67
CA GLY A 146 -11.54 1.79 11.90
C GLY A 146 -11.40 2.26 10.45
N LEU A 147 -10.34 1.79 9.79
CA LEU A 147 -10.06 2.07 8.37
C LEU A 147 -10.79 1.07 7.47
N GLY A 148 -12.08 1.25 7.37
CA GLY A 148 -13.04 0.37 6.72
C GLY A 148 -14.36 0.35 7.48
N ASP A 149 -15.01 -0.80 7.48
CA ASP A 149 -16.20 -1.11 8.27
C ASP A 149 -16.06 -2.45 9.02
N VAL A 150 -17.16 -2.94 9.62
CA VAL A 150 -17.13 -4.20 10.39
C VAL A 150 -16.92 -5.42 9.49
N SER A 151 -17.21 -5.35 8.21
CA SER A 151 -17.07 -6.45 7.25
C SER A 151 -15.69 -6.49 6.59
N TYR A 152 -15.03 -5.31 6.48
CA TYR A 152 -13.67 -5.18 5.94
C TYR A 152 -12.96 -4.00 6.59
N CYS A 153 -11.87 -4.26 7.28
CA CYS A 153 -11.13 -3.23 8.01
C CYS A 153 -9.62 -3.50 8.00
N ALA A 154 -8.86 -2.53 7.49
CA ALA A 154 -7.42 -2.51 7.70
C ALA A 154 -7.10 -1.85 9.05
N THR A 155 -5.99 -2.23 9.66
CA THR A 155 -5.42 -1.54 10.82
C THR A 155 -4.07 -0.93 10.46
N VAL A 156 -3.78 0.26 10.99
CA VAL A 156 -2.48 0.93 10.84
C VAL A 156 -2.06 1.44 12.22
N GLU A 157 -1.00 0.87 12.77
CA GLU A 157 -0.45 1.32 14.05
C GLU A 157 0.37 2.61 13.87
N ARG A 158 0.24 3.54 14.82
CA ARG A 158 1.01 4.79 14.87
C ARG A 158 2.41 4.52 15.40
N THR A 159 3.23 3.84 14.58
CA THR A 159 4.64 3.60 14.90
C THR A 159 5.44 4.90 14.85
N ALA A 160 6.61 4.92 15.48
CA ALA A 160 7.51 6.08 15.41
C ALA A 160 7.88 6.42 13.96
N ARG A 161 8.09 5.39 13.12
CA ARG A 161 8.42 5.58 11.69
C ARG A 161 7.27 6.19 10.90
N LEU A 162 6.03 5.73 11.13
CA LEU A 162 4.86 6.30 10.47
C LEU A 162 4.68 7.79 10.84
N ILE A 163 4.83 8.12 12.13
CA ILE A 163 4.71 9.51 12.61
C ILE A 163 5.77 10.39 11.96
N GLU A 164 7.03 9.94 11.93
CA GLU A 164 8.12 10.63 11.25
C GLU A 164 7.80 10.92 9.78
N LEU A 165 7.31 9.93 9.03
CA LEU A 165 6.95 10.09 7.62
C LEU A 165 5.78 11.08 7.43
N GLN A 166 4.79 11.07 8.32
CA GLN A 166 3.69 12.04 8.29
C GLN A 166 4.16 13.47 8.58
N GLU A 167 5.11 13.65 9.52
CA GLU A 167 5.71 14.95 9.83
C GLU A 167 6.55 15.52 8.68
N HIS A 168 7.05 14.67 7.76
CA HIS A 168 7.82 15.11 6.59
C HIS A 168 6.98 15.85 5.52
N ASP A 169 5.66 15.83 5.62
CA ASP A 169 4.75 16.48 4.65
C ASP A 169 5.14 16.25 3.18
N ILE A 170 5.28 14.99 2.79
CA ILE A 170 5.81 14.57 1.48
C ILE A 170 5.03 15.22 0.34
N LEU A 171 3.70 15.27 0.44
CA LEU A 171 2.82 15.80 -0.59
C LEU A 171 2.90 17.33 -0.71
N GLY A 172 2.94 18.05 0.41
CA GLY A 172 3.16 19.49 0.42
C GLY A 172 4.52 19.87 -0.14
N ARG A 173 5.57 19.10 0.20
CA ARG A 173 6.93 19.30 -0.35
C ARG A 173 7.00 18.97 -1.85
N ALA A 174 6.28 17.97 -2.33
CA ALA A 174 6.20 17.66 -3.75
C ALA A 174 5.55 18.81 -4.54
N LYS A 175 4.44 19.35 -4.03
CA LYS A 175 3.77 20.52 -4.61
C LYS A 175 4.70 21.73 -4.63
N ALA A 176 5.31 22.08 -3.51
CA ALA A 176 6.23 23.21 -3.41
C ALA A 176 7.46 23.06 -4.33
N PHE A 177 8.00 21.84 -4.46
CA PHE A 177 9.09 21.56 -5.38
C PHE A 177 8.68 21.81 -6.83
N MET A 178 7.55 21.28 -7.26
CA MET A 178 7.07 21.48 -8.64
C MET A 178 6.76 22.95 -8.94
N GLU A 179 6.15 23.67 -8.01
CA GLU A 179 5.86 25.11 -8.14
C GLU A 179 7.15 25.97 -8.18
N SER A 180 8.26 25.48 -7.67
CA SER A 180 9.57 26.16 -7.74
C SER A 180 10.24 26.06 -9.11
N LEU A 181 9.79 25.14 -9.98
CA LEU A 181 10.36 24.95 -11.31
C LEU A 181 9.79 25.98 -12.31
N PRO A 182 10.60 26.45 -13.28
CA PRO A 182 10.08 27.20 -14.41
C PRO A 182 8.98 26.40 -15.15
N PRO A 183 7.93 27.05 -15.71
CA PRO A 183 6.79 26.35 -16.31
C PRO A 183 7.18 25.30 -17.36
N VAL A 184 8.11 25.61 -18.24
CA VAL A 184 8.58 24.69 -19.29
C VAL A 184 9.28 23.46 -18.67
N MET A 185 10.03 23.65 -17.61
CA MET A 185 10.72 22.58 -16.91
C MET A 185 9.74 21.71 -16.11
N MET A 186 8.74 22.34 -15.49
CA MET A 186 7.65 21.64 -14.80
C MET A 186 6.90 20.71 -15.76
N ASP A 187 6.51 21.20 -16.95
CA ASP A 187 5.84 20.39 -17.98
C ASP A 187 6.69 19.18 -18.42
N ARG A 188 8.00 19.37 -18.58
CA ARG A 188 8.93 18.31 -18.95
C ARG A 188 9.07 17.27 -17.83
N ALA A 189 9.22 17.71 -16.59
CA ALA A 189 9.30 16.83 -15.42
C ALA A 189 8.00 16.01 -15.23
N ILE A 190 6.83 16.63 -15.42
CA ILE A 190 5.55 15.95 -15.42
C ILE A 190 5.50 14.89 -16.52
N ASN A 191 5.84 15.21 -17.76
CA ASN A 191 5.82 14.25 -18.85
C ASN A 191 6.80 13.09 -18.63
N TRP A 192 7.98 13.38 -18.09
CA TRP A 192 8.95 12.36 -17.68
C TRP A 192 8.35 11.44 -16.60
N ALA A 193 7.72 12.00 -15.56
CA ALA A 193 7.10 11.21 -14.50
C ALA A 193 6.03 10.25 -15.05
N TYR A 194 5.15 10.70 -15.94
CA TYR A 194 4.14 9.82 -16.59
C TYR A 194 4.76 8.70 -17.42
N LEU A 195 5.82 9.01 -18.17
CA LEU A 195 6.50 8.02 -19.01
C LEU A 195 7.19 6.96 -18.17
N HIS A 196 7.94 7.38 -17.14
CA HIS A 196 8.72 6.47 -16.31
C HIS A 196 7.83 5.68 -15.32
N GLU A 197 6.80 6.30 -14.77
CA GLU A 197 5.76 5.60 -14.00
C GLU A 197 5.16 4.46 -14.84
N THR A 198 4.83 4.72 -16.09
CA THR A 198 4.32 3.71 -17.01
C THR A 198 5.34 2.61 -17.24
N LYS A 199 6.56 2.96 -17.67
CA LYS A 199 7.62 2.02 -18.01
C LYS A 199 7.96 1.09 -16.84
N ASP A 200 8.13 1.66 -15.64
CA ASP A 200 8.55 0.89 -14.47
C ASP A 200 7.41 0.11 -13.85
N SER A 201 6.17 0.59 -13.94
CA SER A 201 4.98 -0.19 -13.55
C SER A 201 4.85 -1.48 -14.40
N PHE A 202 5.17 -1.45 -15.69
CA PHE A 202 5.23 -2.65 -16.52
C PHE A 202 6.48 -3.50 -16.22
N ALA A 203 7.63 -2.88 -15.98
CA ALA A 203 8.88 -3.57 -15.71
C ALA A 203 8.87 -4.38 -14.39
N ILE A 204 8.11 -3.93 -13.38
CA ILE A 204 7.86 -4.70 -12.15
C ILE A 204 7.19 -6.04 -12.49
N GLU A 205 6.25 -6.05 -13.43
CA GLU A 205 5.58 -7.27 -13.93
C GLU A 205 6.41 -8.03 -14.99
N ARG A 206 7.68 -7.63 -15.20
CA ARG A 206 8.58 -8.19 -16.21
C ARG A 206 8.07 -8.07 -17.65
N GLU A 207 7.27 -7.05 -17.90
CA GLU A 207 6.77 -6.68 -19.21
C GLU A 207 7.45 -5.42 -19.74
N ALA A 208 7.52 -5.31 -21.09
CA ALA A 208 7.91 -4.08 -21.77
C ALA A 208 6.73 -3.60 -22.62
N PRO A 209 6.10 -2.46 -22.28
CA PRO A 209 4.98 -1.97 -23.06
C PRO A 209 5.45 -1.49 -24.43
N ASN A 210 4.69 -1.80 -25.48
CA ASN A 210 4.86 -1.13 -26.75
C ASN A 210 4.32 0.32 -26.68
N GLU A 211 4.53 1.10 -27.74
CA GLU A 211 4.18 2.52 -27.76
C GLU A 211 2.67 2.77 -27.53
N ASP A 212 1.81 1.92 -28.13
CA ASP A 212 0.35 2.06 -27.98
C ASP A 212 -0.13 1.73 -26.57
N LYS A 213 0.48 0.75 -25.91
CA LYS A 213 0.20 0.44 -24.50
C LYS A 213 0.67 1.55 -23.58
N SER A 214 1.87 2.06 -23.81
CA SER A 214 2.40 3.18 -23.05
C SER A 214 1.48 4.40 -23.14
N ARG A 215 1.02 4.76 -24.34
CA ARG A 215 0.08 5.87 -24.54
C ARG A 215 -1.25 5.64 -23.79
N ARG A 216 -1.81 4.43 -23.87
CA ARG A 216 -3.05 4.09 -23.15
C ARG A 216 -2.87 4.19 -21.64
N PHE A 217 -1.79 3.65 -21.09
CA PHE A 217 -1.56 3.71 -19.65
C PHE A 217 -1.28 5.13 -19.16
N ILE A 218 -0.52 5.95 -19.91
CA ILE A 218 -0.36 7.39 -19.64
C ILE A 218 -1.72 8.11 -19.65
N HIS A 219 -2.59 7.76 -20.60
CA HIS A 219 -3.94 8.35 -20.64
C HIS A 219 -4.74 7.97 -19.39
N LEU A 220 -4.67 6.72 -18.92
CA LEU A 220 -5.31 6.29 -17.67
C LEU A 220 -4.76 7.05 -16.46
N LEU A 221 -3.42 7.19 -16.34
CA LEU A 221 -2.82 7.95 -15.25
C LEU A 221 -3.32 9.41 -15.24
N ARG A 222 -3.53 10.01 -16.41
CA ARG A 222 -4.12 11.36 -16.51
C ARG A 222 -5.59 11.38 -16.08
N GLN A 223 -6.36 10.33 -16.40
CA GLN A 223 -7.76 10.20 -15.95
C GLN A 223 -7.90 10.10 -14.43
N ALA A 224 -6.86 9.70 -13.67
CA ALA A 224 -6.88 9.74 -12.22
C ALA A 224 -7.27 11.13 -11.67
N HIS A 225 -6.91 12.21 -12.39
CA HIS A 225 -7.26 13.59 -12.03
C HIS A 225 -8.76 13.92 -12.21
N GLU A 226 -9.52 13.12 -12.96
CA GLU A 226 -10.98 13.29 -13.12
C GLU A 226 -11.74 12.89 -11.86
N ARG A 227 -11.07 12.24 -10.89
CA ARG A 227 -11.59 11.85 -9.57
C ARG A 227 -12.86 11.01 -9.64
N GLN A 228 -12.99 10.19 -10.67
CA GLN A 228 -14.13 9.29 -10.83
C GLN A 228 -14.24 8.33 -9.65
N PRO A 229 -15.48 8.01 -9.17
CA PRO A 229 -15.64 7.00 -8.13
C PRO A 229 -15.15 5.63 -8.63
N LEU A 230 -14.53 4.87 -7.73
CA LEU A 230 -14.21 3.47 -8.01
C LEU A 230 -15.50 2.65 -8.00
N THR A 231 -15.76 1.99 -9.13
CA THR A 231 -16.81 0.99 -9.32
C THR A 231 -16.23 -0.22 -10.03
N GLU A 232 -16.94 -1.34 -10.04
CA GLU A 232 -16.50 -2.53 -10.78
C GLU A 232 -16.32 -2.21 -12.28
N GLU A 233 -17.28 -1.50 -12.88
CA GLU A 233 -17.24 -1.13 -14.30
C GLU A 233 -16.02 -0.25 -14.62
N TYR A 234 -15.70 0.70 -13.74
CA TYR A 234 -14.51 1.55 -13.92
C TYR A 234 -13.21 0.74 -13.80
N LEU A 235 -13.12 -0.15 -12.81
CA LEU A 235 -11.96 -1.03 -12.64
C LEU A 235 -11.80 -2.01 -13.81
N VAL A 236 -12.90 -2.54 -14.35
CA VAL A 236 -12.90 -3.36 -15.57
C VAL A 236 -12.39 -2.57 -16.78
N ALA A 237 -12.84 -1.33 -16.97
CA ALA A 237 -12.35 -0.48 -18.05
C ALA A 237 -10.84 -0.19 -17.92
N LEU A 238 -10.36 0.08 -16.69
CA LEU A 238 -8.93 0.26 -16.41
C LEU A 238 -8.11 -1.01 -16.70
N GLN A 239 -8.60 -2.17 -16.26
CA GLN A 239 -7.95 -3.46 -16.52
C GLN A 239 -7.81 -3.72 -18.01
N ASN A 240 -8.88 -3.56 -18.77
CA ASN A 240 -8.91 -3.77 -20.21
C ASN A 240 -7.96 -2.84 -20.99
N ALA A 241 -7.70 -1.64 -20.45
CA ALA A 241 -6.75 -0.71 -21.05
C ALA A 241 -5.28 -1.03 -20.70
N THR A 242 -5.03 -1.77 -19.60
CA THR A 242 -3.68 -2.12 -19.14
C THR A 242 -3.19 -3.47 -19.63
N VAL A 243 -4.10 -4.42 -19.83
CA VAL A 243 -3.77 -5.80 -20.20
C VAL A 243 -3.35 -5.90 -21.67
N SER A 244 -2.43 -6.80 -21.92
CA SER A 244 -1.79 -6.98 -23.23
C SER A 244 -2.45 -8.01 -24.10
N ASN A 245 -2.92 -9.07 -23.48
CA ASN A 245 -3.48 -10.21 -24.16
C ASN A 245 -5.00 -10.06 -24.24
N PRO A 246 -5.60 -10.08 -25.45
CA PRO A 246 -7.05 -9.99 -25.59
C PRO A 246 -7.84 -11.08 -24.85
N TYR A 247 -7.21 -12.22 -24.59
CA TYR A 247 -7.84 -13.32 -23.84
C TYR A 247 -7.93 -13.06 -22.32
N ASP A 248 -7.17 -12.09 -21.82
CA ASP A 248 -7.16 -11.71 -20.39
C ASP A 248 -8.04 -10.49 -20.10
N LEU A 249 -8.77 -9.99 -21.11
CA LEU A 249 -9.73 -8.90 -20.94
C LEU A 249 -10.85 -9.33 -20.00
N ALA A 250 -11.14 -8.50 -19.01
CA ALA A 250 -12.19 -8.77 -18.05
C ALA A 250 -13.55 -8.19 -18.50
N ALA A 251 -14.63 -8.90 -18.19
CA ALA A 251 -16.00 -8.39 -18.28
C ALA A 251 -16.56 -8.01 -16.88
N ALA A 252 -15.98 -8.59 -15.83
CA ALA A 252 -16.32 -8.40 -14.43
C ALA A 252 -15.13 -8.83 -13.55
N PHE A 253 -15.26 -8.74 -12.24
CA PHE A 253 -14.34 -9.42 -11.33
C PHE A 253 -14.38 -10.93 -11.57
N ARG A 254 -13.25 -11.61 -11.29
CA ARG A 254 -13.09 -13.04 -11.52
C ARG A 254 -14.17 -13.87 -10.82
N HIS A 255 -14.58 -14.92 -11.48
CA HIS A 255 -15.48 -15.96 -10.96
C HIS A 255 -14.76 -17.30 -10.76
N GLU A 256 -13.48 -17.36 -11.12
CA GLU A 256 -12.61 -18.52 -10.93
C GLU A 256 -11.51 -18.22 -9.92
N GLN A 257 -10.99 -19.26 -9.29
CA GLN A 257 -9.85 -19.14 -8.39
C GLN A 257 -8.58 -18.91 -9.19
N ASN A 258 -7.87 -17.82 -8.90
CA ASN A 258 -6.52 -17.56 -9.40
C ASN A 258 -5.47 -17.75 -8.31
N HIS A 259 -4.21 -17.69 -8.67
CA HIS A 259 -3.08 -17.81 -7.75
C HIS A 259 -1.85 -17.12 -8.33
N LEU A 260 -0.88 -16.83 -7.47
CA LEU A 260 0.45 -16.41 -7.90
C LEU A 260 1.43 -17.57 -7.71
N ALA A 261 2.27 -17.78 -8.71
CA ALA A 261 3.30 -18.81 -8.71
C ALA A 261 4.70 -18.20 -8.71
N GLY A 262 5.61 -18.83 -7.99
CA GLY A 262 7.04 -18.54 -8.02
C GLY A 262 7.78 -19.39 -9.07
N ALA A 263 9.09 -19.60 -8.84
CA ALA A 263 9.94 -20.33 -9.77
C ALA A 263 9.70 -21.86 -9.79
N LEU A 264 9.09 -22.41 -8.75
CA LEU A 264 8.78 -23.85 -8.66
C LEU A 264 7.51 -24.16 -9.43
N GLN A 265 7.39 -25.40 -9.90
CA GLN A 265 6.19 -25.89 -10.60
C GLN A 265 5.22 -26.59 -9.65
N GLY A 266 3.95 -26.67 -10.06
CA GLY A 266 2.88 -27.36 -9.34
C GLY A 266 2.49 -26.67 -8.03
N ALA A 267 1.89 -27.42 -7.10
CA ALA A 267 1.39 -26.91 -5.82
C ALA A 267 2.48 -26.25 -4.96
N ALA A 268 3.72 -26.76 -5.02
CA ALA A 268 4.86 -26.19 -4.29
C ALA A 268 5.30 -24.83 -4.82
N GLY A 269 4.96 -24.50 -6.07
CA GLY A 269 5.24 -23.21 -6.68
C GLY A 269 4.24 -22.12 -6.36
N VAL A 270 3.07 -22.45 -5.80
CA VAL A 270 2.04 -21.49 -5.45
C VAL A 270 2.50 -20.67 -4.24
N THR A 271 2.77 -19.38 -4.45
CA THR A 271 3.27 -18.46 -3.43
C THR A 271 2.17 -17.66 -2.75
N TYR A 272 1.06 -17.43 -3.44
CA TYR A 272 -0.10 -16.73 -2.92
C TYR A 272 -1.39 -17.26 -3.52
N VAL A 273 -2.41 -17.37 -2.71
CA VAL A 273 -3.79 -17.65 -3.14
C VAL A 273 -4.69 -16.56 -2.58
N PRO A 274 -5.28 -15.72 -3.43
CA PRO A 274 -6.22 -14.68 -2.99
C PRO A 274 -7.56 -15.31 -2.55
N PRO A 275 -8.46 -14.52 -1.93
CA PRO A 275 -9.73 -15.05 -1.40
C PRO A 275 -10.56 -15.77 -2.48
N PRO A 276 -11.44 -16.71 -2.08
CA PRO A 276 -12.40 -17.30 -3.00
C PRO A 276 -13.19 -16.23 -3.78
N PRO A 277 -13.63 -16.50 -5.03
CA PRO A 277 -14.25 -15.48 -5.89
C PRO A 277 -15.41 -14.73 -5.26
N GLU A 278 -16.31 -15.43 -4.56
CA GLU A 278 -17.46 -14.83 -3.88
C GLU A 278 -17.04 -13.88 -2.77
N LEU A 279 -16.07 -14.32 -1.95
CA LEU A 279 -15.49 -13.49 -0.90
C LEU A 279 -14.71 -12.31 -1.49
N CYS A 280 -13.98 -12.51 -2.59
CA CYS A 280 -13.28 -11.45 -3.28
C CYS A 280 -14.25 -10.34 -3.73
N ARG A 281 -15.38 -10.70 -4.34
CA ARG A 281 -16.40 -9.74 -4.79
C ARG A 281 -16.96 -8.93 -3.63
N GLU A 282 -17.36 -9.62 -2.54
CA GLU A 282 -17.86 -8.96 -1.33
C GLU A 282 -16.83 -7.95 -0.77
N LEU A 283 -15.57 -8.38 -0.61
CA LEU A 283 -14.53 -7.54 -0.03
C LEU A 283 -14.14 -6.38 -0.95
N MET A 284 -14.24 -6.56 -2.27
CA MET A 284 -14.04 -5.48 -3.24
C MET A 284 -15.09 -4.37 -3.12
N GLU A 285 -16.36 -4.70 -2.82
CA GLU A 285 -17.39 -3.69 -2.58
C GLU A 285 -17.01 -2.78 -1.39
N HIS A 286 -16.56 -3.38 -0.28
CA HIS A 286 -16.11 -2.63 0.90
C HIS A 286 -14.82 -1.84 0.63
N LEU A 287 -13.86 -2.41 -0.10
CA LEU A 287 -12.64 -1.70 -0.49
C LEU A 287 -12.93 -0.51 -1.40
N MET A 288 -13.83 -0.66 -2.38
CA MET A 288 -14.24 0.45 -3.26
C MET A 288 -14.95 1.56 -2.48
N GLN A 289 -15.83 1.20 -1.52
CA GLN A 289 -16.46 2.18 -0.65
C GLN A 289 -15.40 2.93 0.17
N PHE A 290 -14.47 2.23 0.81
CA PHE A 290 -13.35 2.84 1.53
C PHE A 290 -12.53 3.77 0.63
N ALA A 291 -12.17 3.33 -0.57
CA ALA A 291 -11.38 4.10 -1.52
C ALA A 291 -12.09 5.38 -2.01
N ASN A 292 -13.41 5.35 -2.05
CA ASN A 292 -14.23 6.51 -2.43
C ASN A 292 -14.36 7.56 -1.32
N GLU A 293 -14.18 7.19 -0.05
CA GLU A 293 -14.40 8.05 1.11
C GLU A 293 -13.10 8.46 1.81
N ALA A 294 -12.22 7.50 2.08
CA ALA A 294 -11.08 7.64 2.97
C ALA A 294 -10.04 8.69 2.55
N PRO A 295 -9.72 8.89 1.25
CA PRO A 295 -8.72 9.88 0.85
C PRO A 295 -9.01 11.32 1.31
N ASN A 296 -10.28 11.63 1.58
CA ASN A 296 -10.70 12.94 2.11
C ASN A 296 -10.87 12.98 3.63
N GLN A 297 -10.66 11.86 4.33
CA GLN A 297 -10.93 11.72 5.77
C GLN A 297 -9.67 11.46 6.59
N ILE A 298 -8.62 10.91 5.97
CA ILE A 298 -7.34 10.58 6.60
C ILE A 298 -6.20 11.07 5.72
N ASP A 299 -4.97 10.88 6.18
CA ASP A 299 -3.77 11.15 5.38
C ASP A 299 -3.86 10.43 4.01
N PRO A 300 -3.73 11.16 2.89
CA PRO A 300 -3.90 10.58 1.55
C PRO A 300 -2.93 9.46 1.22
N LEU A 301 -1.69 9.49 1.72
CA LEU A 301 -0.71 8.43 1.52
C LEU A 301 -1.06 7.17 2.32
N VAL A 302 -1.61 7.33 3.53
CA VAL A 302 -2.15 6.21 4.30
C VAL A 302 -3.32 5.55 3.55
N ALA A 303 -4.26 6.36 3.05
CA ALA A 303 -5.37 5.84 2.25
C ALA A 303 -4.88 5.14 0.99
N ALA A 304 -3.93 5.73 0.27
CA ALA A 304 -3.34 5.18 -0.95
C ALA A 304 -2.67 3.81 -0.71
N GLY A 305 -1.91 3.67 0.37
CA GLY A 305 -1.28 2.40 0.75
C GLY A 305 -2.31 1.30 1.03
N ILE A 306 -3.35 1.59 1.82
CA ILE A 306 -4.42 0.62 2.11
C ILE A 306 -5.16 0.22 0.84
N ILE A 307 -5.52 1.17 -0.02
CA ILE A 307 -6.27 0.91 -1.25
C ILE A 307 -5.44 0.05 -2.21
N SER A 308 -4.17 0.43 -2.42
CA SER A 308 -3.27 -0.26 -3.34
C SER A 308 -2.99 -1.70 -2.89
N PHE A 309 -2.55 -1.89 -1.65
CA PHE A 309 -2.23 -3.22 -1.13
C PHE A 309 -3.48 -4.07 -0.90
N GLY A 310 -4.58 -3.49 -0.39
CA GLY A 310 -5.87 -4.17 -0.29
C GLY A 310 -6.34 -4.71 -1.65
N PHE A 311 -6.23 -3.91 -2.71
CA PHE A 311 -6.58 -4.34 -4.06
C PHE A 311 -5.71 -5.50 -4.57
N VAL A 312 -4.39 -5.42 -4.40
CA VAL A 312 -3.49 -6.49 -4.87
C VAL A 312 -3.64 -7.76 -4.05
N PHE A 313 -4.04 -7.67 -2.77
CA PHE A 313 -4.32 -8.84 -1.95
C PHE A 313 -5.66 -9.49 -2.30
N LEU A 314 -6.69 -8.72 -2.63
CA LEU A 314 -7.97 -9.28 -3.09
C LEU A 314 -7.88 -9.88 -4.49
N HIS A 315 -7.01 -9.31 -5.34
CA HIS A 315 -6.68 -9.83 -6.67
C HIS A 315 -7.90 -10.12 -7.54
N PRO A 316 -8.74 -9.09 -7.83
CA PRO A 316 -10.07 -9.30 -8.41
C PRO A 316 -10.07 -9.69 -9.88
N PHE A 317 -8.95 -9.59 -10.59
CA PHE A 317 -8.83 -9.95 -12.00
C PHE A 317 -7.88 -11.14 -12.21
N MET A 318 -7.93 -11.76 -13.38
CA MET A 318 -7.01 -12.83 -13.74
C MET A 318 -5.62 -12.29 -14.08
N ASP A 319 -5.53 -11.08 -14.65
CA ASP A 319 -4.28 -10.34 -14.94
C ASP A 319 -4.46 -8.84 -14.73
N GLY A 320 -3.35 -8.12 -14.59
CA GLY A 320 -3.30 -6.65 -14.46
C GLY A 320 -3.42 -6.10 -13.05
N ASN A 321 -3.60 -6.94 -12.02
CA ASN A 321 -3.83 -6.48 -10.65
C ASN A 321 -2.67 -5.63 -10.10
N GLY A 322 -1.41 -6.00 -10.36
CA GLY A 322 -0.26 -5.25 -9.90
C GLY A 322 -0.17 -3.84 -10.51
N ARG A 323 -0.41 -3.72 -11.84
CA ARG A 323 -0.44 -2.41 -12.52
C ARG A 323 -1.58 -1.52 -12.02
N LEU A 324 -2.76 -2.11 -11.81
CA LEU A 324 -3.90 -1.40 -11.25
C LEU A 324 -3.69 -0.97 -9.80
N SER A 325 -3.08 -1.80 -8.96
CA SER A 325 -2.80 -1.42 -7.57
C SER A 325 -1.90 -0.17 -7.50
N ARG A 326 -0.89 -0.07 -8.36
CA ARG A 326 -0.03 1.11 -8.45
C ARG A 326 -0.76 2.33 -9.03
N PHE A 327 -1.62 2.14 -10.04
CA PHE A 327 -2.52 3.20 -10.53
C PHE A 327 -3.43 3.74 -9.41
N LEU A 328 -3.95 2.88 -8.53
CA LEU A 328 -4.84 3.26 -7.44
C LEU A 328 -4.16 4.17 -6.39
N ILE A 329 -2.82 4.13 -6.27
CA ILE A 329 -2.08 5.11 -5.45
C ILE A 329 -2.34 6.51 -6.00
N HIS A 330 -2.14 6.72 -7.31
CA HIS A 330 -2.33 8.02 -7.93
C HIS A 330 -3.77 8.48 -7.86
N GLN A 331 -4.71 7.56 -8.10
CA GLN A 331 -6.14 7.88 -8.03
C GLN A 331 -6.56 8.32 -6.62
N ALA A 332 -6.06 7.67 -5.57
CA ALA A 332 -6.34 8.07 -4.19
C ALA A 332 -5.77 9.47 -3.88
N LEU A 333 -4.53 9.75 -4.30
CA LEU A 333 -3.89 11.06 -4.11
C LEU A 333 -4.59 12.18 -4.87
N CYS A 334 -5.00 11.93 -6.13
CA CYS A 334 -5.76 12.88 -6.93
C CYS A 334 -7.15 13.13 -6.31
N ARG A 335 -7.82 12.07 -5.82
CA ARG A 335 -9.12 12.18 -5.18
C ARG A 335 -9.09 13.01 -3.90
N ALA A 336 -8.02 12.91 -3.13
CA ALA A 336 -7.78 13.76 -1.97
C ALA A 336 -7.46 15.22 -2.31
N GLY A 337 -7.26 15.55 -3.60
CA GLY A 337 -6.77 16.87 -4.00
C GLY A 337 -5.30 17.12 -3.65
N ALA A 338 -4.56 16.06 -3.30
CA ALA A 338 -3.16 16.18 -2.92
C ALA A 338 -2.23 16.39 -4.13
N LEU A 339 -2.64 15.93 -5.31
CA LEU A 339 -1.96 16.13 -6.58
C LEU A 339 -2.87 16.93 -7.52
N GLU A 340 -2.43 18.10 -7.93
CA GLU A 340 -3.17 19.02 -8.81
C GLU A 340 -2.36 19.33 -10.07
N ASN A 341 -2.96 20.00 -11.04
CA ASN A 341 -2.29 20.48 -12.27
C ASN A 341 -1.54 19.37 -13.05
N GLY A 342 -2.03 18.12 -13.01
CA GLY A 342 -1.39 16.99 -13.67
C GLY A 342 -0.13 16.48 -12.97
N LEU A 343 0.17 16.93 -11.75
CA LEU A 343 1.31 16.42 -10.98
C LEU A 343 1.12 14.93 -10.69
N LEU A 344 2.19 14.16 -10.86
CA LEU A 344 2.27 12.74 -10.56
C LEU A 344 3.58 12.45 -9.83
N LEU A 345 3.52 11.68 -8.75
CA LEU A 345 4.70 11.13 -8.09
C LEU A 345 5.06 9.80 -8.75
N PRO A 346 6.26 9.62 -9.31
CA PRO A 346 6.63 8.39 -10.00
C PRO A 346 6.96 7.26 -9.00
N VAL A 347 5.96 6.79 -8.27
CA VAL A 347 6.11 5.78 -7.20
C VAL A 347 6.54 4.42 -7.74
N SER A 348 6.14 4.04 -8.97
CA SER A 348 6.59 2.80 -9.60
C SER A 348 8.08 2.81 -9.92
N VAL A 349 8.67 3.98 -10.20
CA VAL A 349 10.11 4.13 -10.39
C VAL A 349 10.85 3.80 -9.08
N ALA A 350 10.41 4.41 -7.98
CA ALA A 350 10.95 4.13 -6.65
C ALA A 350 10.75 2.65 -6.26
N MET A 351 9.56 2.09 -6.47
CA MET A 351 9.27 0.67 -6.22
C MET A 351 10.15 -0.27 -7.05
N LYS A 352 10.46 0.09 -8.29
CA LYS A 352 11.34 -0.72 -9.15
C LYS A 352 12.80 -0.68 -8.68
N ARG A 353 13.28 0.46 -8.19
CA ARG A 353 14.60 0.56 -7.57
C ARG A 353 14.68 -0.26 -6.27
N GLU A 354 13.61 -0.23 -5.47
CA GLU A 354 13.49 -0.92 -4.20
C GLU A 354 12.64 -2.21 -4.29
N GLU A 355 12.76 -2.96 -5.41
CA GLU A 355 11.93 -4.15 -5.72
C GLU A 355 11.96 -5.18 -4.59
N ARG A 356 13.06 -5.32 -3.88
CA ARG A 356 13.19 -6.23 -2.73
C ARG A 356 12.24 -5.83 -1.60
N LEU A 357 12.19 -4.54 -1.24
CA LEU A 357 11.31 -4.03 -0.18
C LEU A 357 9.83 -4.14 -0.59
N TYR A 358 9.53 -3.91 -1.87
CA TYR A 358 8.17 -4.12 -2.40
C TYR A 358 7.73 -5.57 -2.25
N LEU A 359 8.59 -6.52 -2.61
CA LEU A 359 8.30 -7.94 -2.46
C LEU A 359 8.16 -8.36 -0.98
N GLU A 360 8.97 -7.81 -0.08
CA GLU A 360 8.84 -8.03 1.36
C GLU A 360 7.47 -7.56 1.87
N ALA A 361 7.05 -6.33 1.55
CA ALA A 361 5.74 -5.79 1.92
C ALA A 361 4.56 -6.64 1.40
N LEU A 362 4.66 -7.19 0.19
CA LEU A 362 3.66 -8.14 -0.34
C LEU A 362 3.68 -9.48 0.41
N GLN A 363 4.86 -9.95 0.81
CA GLN A 363 5.04 -11.27 1.43
C GLN A 363 4.59 -11.33 2.88
N ASP A 364 4.57 -10.22 3.60
CA ASP A 364 4.10 -10.15 4.98
C ASP A 364 2.62 -10.57 5.11
N PHE A 365 1.83 -10.32 4.07
CA PHE A 365 0.46 -10.81 3.97
C PHE A 365 0.36 -12.15 3.23
N SER A 366 1.03 -12.30 2.08
CA SER A 366 0.81 -13.43 1.17
C SER A 366 1.35 -14.76 1.71
N ARG A 367 2.49 -14.75 2.43
CA ARG A 367 3.08 -15.97 3.00
C ARG A 367 2.18 -16.61 4.06
N PRO A 368 1.79 -15.92 5.15
CA PRO A 368 0.92 -16.53 6.16
C PRO A 368 -0.46 -16.90 5.61
N THR A 369 -0.97 -16.19 4.61
CA THR A 369 -2.23 -16.52 3.95
C THR A 369 -2.17 -17.88 3.26
N ARG A 370 -1.02 -18.22 2.65
CA ARG A 370 -0.81 -19.49 1.93
C ARG A 370 -1.01 -20.73 2.83
N ASP A 371 -0.73 -20.61 4.13
CA ASP A 371 -0.85 -21.71 5.09
C ASP A 371 -2.31 -22.16 5.32
N PHE A 372 -3.27 -21.32 4.96
CA PHE A 372 -4.71 -21.62 5.08
C PHE A 372 -5.31 -22.27 3.82
N TRP A 373 -4.48 -22.60 2.83
CA TRP A 373 -4.92 -23.22 1.58
C TRP A 373 -4.29 -24.59 1.40
N ASP A 374 -5.15 -25.59 1.15
CA ASP A 374 -4.72 -26.87 0.59
C ASP A 374 -4.71 -26.75 -0.94
N VAL A 375 -3.53 -26.94 -1.55
CA VAL A 375 -3.35 -26.82 -3.00
C VAL A 375 -2.87 -28.17 -3.53
N GLN A 376 -3.67 -28.77 -4.39
CA GLN A 376 -3.43 -30.11 -4.92
C GLN A 376 -3.23 -30.07 -6.43
N TRP A 377 -2.27 -30.86 -6.89
CA TRP A 377 -2.10 -31.12 -8.32
C TRP A 377 -3.19 -32.06 -8.82
N ILE A 378 -3.93 -31.67 -9.85
CA ILE A 378 -4.93 -32.53 -10.48
C ILE A 378 -4.37 -33.11 -11.78
N ASP A 379 -3.90 -32.23 -12.71
CA ASP A 379 -3.40 -32.59 -14.03
C ASP A 379 -2.48 -31.49 -14.56
N PHE A 380 -1.85 -31.69 -15.74
CA PHE A 380 -0.93 -30.72 -16.32
C PHE A 380 -1.59 -29.34 -16.45
N GLY A 381 -1.04 -28.39 -15.70
CA GLY A 381 -1.54 -27.00 -15.64
C GLY A 381 -2.81 -26.80 -14.81
N LYS A 382 -3.36 -27.83 -14.14
CA LYS A 382 -4.55 -27.71 -13.30
C LYS A 382 -4.25 -27.99 -11.82
N LEU A 383 -4.61 -27.03 -10.99
CA LEU A 383 -4.54 -27.11 -9.53
C LEU A 383 -5.94 -27.04 -8.94
N ALA A 384 -6.19 -27.78 -7.87
CA ALA A 384 -7.35 -27.60 -7.00
C ALA A 384 -6.95 -26.76 -5.80
N PHE A 385 -7.84 -25.90 -5.37
CA PHE A 385 -7.67 -25.00 -4.26
C PHE A 385 -8.80 -25.23 -3.25
N ASP A 386 -8.45 -25.59 -2.01
CA ASP A 386 -9.40 -25.74 -0.92
C ASP A 386 -9.03 -24.80 0.22
N PHE A 387 -9.90 -23.82 0.50
CA PHE A 387 -9.72 -22.86 1.56
C PHE A 387 -10.08 -23.49 2.91
N ARG A 388 -9.08 -23.67 3.77
CA ARG A 388 -9.19 -24.28 5.11
C ARG A 388 -9.29 -23.24 6.21
N GLY A 389 -9.06 -21.98 5.90
CA GLY A 389 -9.08 -20.87 6.86
C GLY A 389 -10.45 -20.28 7.08
N ASP A 390 -10.48 -19.23 7.88
CA ASP A 390 -11.64 -18.36 8.08
C ASP A 390 -11.51 -17.10 7.23
N ALA A 391 -12.62 -16.59 6.71
CA ALA A 391 -12.67 -15.35 5.90
C ALA A 391 -12.06 -14.14 6.61
N ALA A 392 -11.99 -14.16 7.94
CA ALA A 392 -11.42 -13.11 8.77
C ALA A 392 -9.98 -12.74 8.41
N ILE A 393 -9.19 -13.68 7.85
CA ILE A 393 -7.80 -13.40 7.43
C ILE A 393 -7.71 -12.46 6.24
N TYR A 394 -8.75 -12.38 5.39
CA TYR A 394 -8.84 -11.46 4.26
C TYR A 394 -9.63 -10.20 4.60
N ARG A 395 -10.55 -10.29 5.60
CA ARG A 395 -11.38 -9.16 6.05
C ARG A 395 -10.60 -8.17 6.89
N TYR A 396 -9.69 -8.68 7.73
CA TYR A 396 -9.02 -7.88 8.76
C TYR A 396 -7.52 -8.10 8.71
N TRP A 397 -6.79 -7.10 8.29
CA TRP A 397 -5.35 -7.20 8.08
C TRP A 397 -4.61 -5.98 8.61
N ASP A 398 -3.37 -6.19 8.99
CA ASP A 398 -2.47 -5.12 9.41
C ASP A 398 -1.81 -4.52 8.16
N ALA A 399 -2.09 -3.24 7.91
CA ALA A 399 -1.58 -2.48 6.78
C ALA A 399 -0.39 -1.60 7.15
N THR A 400 0.12 -1.67 8.39
CA THR A 400 1.11 -0.74 8.91
C THR A 400 2.36 -0.69 8.02
N ASP A 401 2.96 -1.85 7.73
CA ASP A 401 4.20 -1.92 6.93
C ASP A 401 3.95 -1.58 5.45
N CYS A 402 2.79 -1.94 4.90
CA CYS A 402 2.38 -1.55 3.54
C CYS A 402 2.23 -0.03 3.39
N VAL A 403 1.66 0.63 4.40
CA VAL A 403 1.50 2.09 4.43
C VAL A 403 2.86 2.78 4.59
N ILE A 404 3.70 2.32 5.51
CA ILE A 404 5.06 2.84 5.68
C ILE A 404 5.83 2.72 4.36
N PHE A 405 5.82 1.55 3.72
CA PHE A 405 6.43 1.34 2.42
C PHE A 405 5.91 2.32 1.36
N THR A 406 4.59 2.52 1.27
CA THR A 406 3.99 3.46 0.31
C THR A 406 4.48 4.88 0.54
N MET A 407 4.55 5.33 1.79
CA MET A 407 5.06 6.66 2.14
C MET A 407 6.55 6.81 1.85
N GLU A 408 7.35 5.78 2.11
CA GLU A 408 8.78 5.76 1.77
C GLU A 408 9.01 5.82 0.26
N MET A 409 8.22 5.10 -0.53
CA MET A 409 8.30 5.18 -2.00
C MET A 409 7.84 6.54 -2.53
N ALA A 410 6.83 7.16 -1.93
CA ALA A 410 6.42 8.52 -2.27
C ALA A 410 7.51 9.55 -1.91
N GLN A 411 8.18 9.39 -0.77
CA GLN A 411 9.32 10.22 -0.39
C GLN A 411 10.49 10.02 -1.35
N HIS A 412 10.84 8.79 -1.70
CA HIS A 412 11.90 8.48 -2.66
C HIS A 412 11.58 9.07 -4.05
N ALA A 413 10.33 8.92 -4.52
CA ALA A 413 9.89 9.48 -5.79
C ALA A 413 10.07 11.01 -5.84
N LEU A 414 9.86 11.72 -4.73
CA LEU A 414 10.10 13.16 -4.64
C LEU A 414 11.59 13.48 -4.52
N GLU A 415 12.27 12.88 -3.54
CA GLU A 415 13.61 13.33 -3.11
C GLU A 415 14.73 12.84 -4.02
N VAL A 416 14.51 11.73 -4.71
CA VAL A 416 15.46 11.16 -5.66
C VAL A 416 14.96 11.37 -7.09
N GLU A 417 13.86 10.72 -7.49
CA GLU A 417 13.47 10.62 -8.89
C GLU A 417 13.17 11.98 -9.54
N LEU A 418 12.25 12.75 -8.96
CA LEU A 418 11.86 14.05 -9.52
C LEU A 418 12.99 15.10 -9.42
N ARG A 419 13.77 15.04 -8.34
CA ARG A 419 14.89 16.00 -8.18
C ARG A 419 16.07 15.67 -9.10
N GLU A 420 16.39 14.39 -9.30
CA GLU A 420 17.42 13.96 -10.25
C GLU A 420 17.03 14.36 -11.66
N GLU A 421 15.75 14.16 -12.06
CA GLU A 421 15.26 14.55 -13.37
C GLU A 421 15.27 16.06 -13.57
N ALA A 422 14.76 16.85 -12.62
CA ALA A 422 14.80 18.31 -12.72
C ALA A 422 16.25 18.82 -12.88
N ALA A 423 17.15 18.27 -12.09
CA ALA A 423 18.56 18.63 -12.17
C ALA A 423 19.23 18.16 -13.47
N PHE A 424 18.78 17.04 -14.07
CA PHE A 424 19.20 16.60 -15.39
C PHE A 424 18.71 17.57 -16.47
N LEU A 425 17.44 17.99 -16.40
CA LEU A 425 16.84 18.95 -17.33
C LEU A 425 17.54 20.30 -17.29
N GLU A 426 17.95 20.78 -16.09
CA GLU A 426 18.76 22.01 -15.95
C GLU A 426 20.11 21.90 -16.68
N CYS A 427 20.82 20.79 -16.47
CA CYS A 427 22.09 20.52 -17.17
C CYS A 427 21.88 20.45 -18.69
N TYR A 428 20.83 19.75 -19.12
CA TYR A 428 20.49 19.61 -20.53
C TYR A 428 20.26 20.99 -21.17
N ASP A 429 19.43 21.85 -20.57
CA ASP A 429 19.11 23.17 -21.10
C ASP A 429 20.33 24.08 -21.13
N ALA A 430 21.21 23.98 -20.12
CA ALA A 430 22.45 24.75 -20.09
C ALA A 430 23.41 24.36 -21.25
N VAL A 431 23.61 23.04 -21.44
CA VAL A 431 24.47 22.53 -22.52
C VAL A 431 23.87 22.81 -23.89
N TYR A 432 22.57 22.51 -24.06
CA TYR A 432 21.86 22.75 -25.33
C TYR A 432 21.99 24.22 -25.76
N ARG A 433 21.67 25.18 -24.88
CA ARG A 433 21.74 26.62 -25.16
C ARG A 433 23.16 27.06 -25.52
N ALA A 434 24.16 26.66 -24.75
CA ALA A 434 25.54 27.06 -25.02
C ALA A 434 26.05 26.57 -26.39
N VAL A 435 25.59 25.39 -26.84
CA VAL A 435 25.97 24.86 -28.15
C VAL A 435 25.17 25.50 -29.26
N ASP A 436 23.86 25.73 -29.10
CA ASP A 436 22.95 26.35 -30.07
C ASP A 436 23.32 27.80 -30.38
N GLU A 437 23.79 28.56 -29.35
CA GLU A 437 24.28 29.91 -29.50
C GLU A 437 25.59 30.03 -30.34
N ARG A 438 26.33 28.93 -30.44
CA ARG A 438 27.65 28.92 -31.08
C ARG A 438 27.69 28.23 -32.43
N PHE A 439 26.82 27.24 -32.64
CA PHE A 439 26.84 26.39 -33.83
C PHE A 439 25.45 26.23 -34.44
N ASP A 440 25.37 26.42 -35.75
CA ASP A 440 24.14 26.19 -36.51
C ASP A 440 24.02 24.69 -36.86
N ILE A 441 23.32 23.94 -36.01
CA ILE A 441 23.12 22.49 -36.15
C ILE A 441 21.64 22.20 -36.12
N ARG A 442 21.22 21.20 -36.88
CA ARG A 442 19.83 20.72 -36.84
C ARG A 442 19.40 20.39 -35.40
N GLY A 443 18.35 21.05 -34.90
CA GLY A 443 17.93 20.96 -33.52
C GLY A 443 17.66 19.53 -33.03
N SER A 444 17.18 18.62 -33.89
CA SER A 444 17.00 17.21 -33.54
C SER A 444 18.32 16.47 -33.30
N ASP A 445 19.37 16.81 -34.06
CA ASP A 445 20.68 16.18 -33.92
C ASP A 445 21.39 16.71 -32.67
N LEU A 446 21.30 18.02 -32.44
CA LEU A 446 21.80 18.67 -31.22
C LEU A 446 21.13 18.09 -29.96
N ALA A 447 19.79 18.02 -29.96
CA ALA A 447 19.01 17.46 -28.84
C ALA A 447 19.46 16.04 -28.50
N ASN A 448 19.61 15.19 -29.52
CA ASN A 448 20.06 13.81 -29.33
C ASN A 448 21.50 13.72 -28.80
N LEU A 449 22.41 14.54 -29.34
CA LEU A 449 23.81 14.53 -28.92
C LEU A 449 23.99 15.01 -27.48
N VAL A 450 23.31 16.08 -27.09
CA VAL A 450 23.34 16.59 -25.71
C VAL A 450 22.78 15.53 -24.74
N MET A 451 21.63 14.93 -25.07
CA MET A 451 21.05 13.85 -24.29
C MET A 451 22.04 12.68 -24.12
N MET A 452 22.62 12.20 -25.23
CA MET A 452 23.58 11.10 -25.20
C MET A 452 24.87 11.42 -24.46
N CYS A 453 25.33 12.67 -24.53
CA CYS A 453 26.50 13.11 -23.80
C CYS A 453 26.28 13.12 -22.28
N LEU A 454 25.18 13.73 -21.84
CA LEU A 454 24.84 13.81 -20.41
C LEU A 454 24.53 12.44 -19.80
N THR A 455 23.86 11.54 -20.54
CA THR A 455 23.60 10.15 -20.07
C THR A 455 24.84 9.25 -20.08
N ASN A 456 25.96 9.70 -20.64
CA ASN A 456 27.24 9.01 -20.68
C ASN A 456 28.34 9.85 -20.01
N ASP A 457 28.05 10.37 -18.83
CA ASP A 457 28.96 11.10 -17.95
C ASP A 457 29.73 12.26 -18.63
N GLY A 458 29.06 12.95 -19.53
CA GLY A 458 29.62 14.10 -20.24
C GLY A 458 30.49 13.74 -21.46
N PHE A 459 30.34 12.53 -22.01
CA PHE A 459 31.09 12.08 -23.19
C PHE A 459 30.19 11.58 -24.32
N VAL A 460 30.50 11.93 -25.57
CA VAL A 460 29.88 11.35 -26.75
C VAL A 460 30.68 10.13 -27.20
N SER A 461 30.06 8.94 -27.16
CA SER A 461 30.75 7.69 -27.50
C SER A 461 31.29 7.71 -28.94
N LYS A 462 32.39 6.98 -29.21
CA LYS A 462 33.00 6.83 -30.55
C LYS A 462 31.99 6.36 -31.59
N HIS A 463 31.06 5.47 -31.20
CA HIS A 463 30.00 4.98 -32.07
C HIS A 463 29.06 6.11 -32.50
N ARG A 464 28.67 6.97 -31.56
CA ARG A 464 27.77 8.10 -31.81
C ARG A 464 28.45 9.20 -32.61
N ARG A 465 29.71 9.52 -32.32
CA ARG A 465 30.48 10.43 -33.17
C ARG A 465 30.55 9.94 -34.62
N LYS A 466 30.75 8.63 -34.86
CA LYS A 466 30.72 8.02 -36.20
C LYS A 466 29.33 8.10 -36.85
N GLN A 467 28.25 7.95 -36.09
CA GLN A 467 26.88 8.01 -36.60
C GLN A 467 26.54 9.41 -37.16
N TYR A 468 27.00 10.47 -36.49
CA TYR A 468 26.71 11.86 -36.82
C TYR A 468 27.83 12.56 -37.61
N GLN A 469 28.92 11.88 -37.97
CA GLN A 469 30.14 12.49 -38.57
C GLN A 469 29.91 13.22 -39.90
N TYR A 470 28.82 12.95 -40.61
CA TYR A 470 28.48 13.59 -41.87
C TYR A 470 27.53 14.77 -41.71
N THR A 471 26.90 14.94 -40.56
CA THR A 471 25.93 16.00 -40.30
C THR A 471 26.42 17.00 -39.24
N VAL A 472 27.38 16.59 -38.42
CA VAL A 472 27.89 17.38 -37.28
C VAL A 472 29.42 17.45 -37.34
N PRO A 473 30.02 18.66 -37.39
CA PRO A 473 31.47 18.83 -37.32
C PRO A 473 32.12 18.30 -36.06
N THR A 474 33.36 17.84 -36.15
CA THR A 474 34.08 17.25 -35.01
C THR A 474 34.20 18.22 -33.82
N GLU A 475 34.45 19.50 -34.07
CA GLU A 475 34.55 20.55 -33.06
C GLU A 475 33.30 20.70 -32.18
N VAL A 476 32.13 20.37 -32.74
CA VAL A 476 30.87 20.40 -32.00
C VAL A 476 30.80 19.33 -30.94
N PHE A 477 31.21 18.10 -31.26
CA PHE A 477 31.28 17.03 -30.27
C PHE A 477 32.20 17.39 -29.10
N ASP A 478 33.37 17.98 -29.42
CA ASP A 478 34.36 18.37 -28.39
C ASP A 478 33.80 19.49 -27.52
N TYR A 479 33.07 20.45 -28.12
CA TYR A 479 32.46 21.54 -27.38
C TYR A 479 31.27 21.07 -26.53
N ILE A 480 30.44 20.13 -27.02
CA ILE A 480 29.38 19.52 -26.23
C ILE A 480 29.97 18.83 -24.99
N GLU A 481 31.03 18.03 -25.17
CA GLU A 481 31.70 17.33 -24.06
C GLU A 481 32.31 18.31 -23.06
N GLN A 482 33.03 19.31 -23.52
CA GLN A 482 33.63 20.33 -22.66
C GLN A 482 32.56 21.06 -21.83
N THR A 483 31.47 21.46 -22.46
CA THR A 483 30.37 22.19 -21.80
C THR A 483 29.64 21.28 -20.82
N ALA A 484 29.36 20.02 -21.21
CA ALA A 484 28.72 19.03 -20.34
C ALA A 484 29.54 18.74 -19.08
N GLN A 485 30.84 18.53 -19.23
CA GLN A 485 31.74 18.28 -18.09
C GLN A 485 31.82 19.49 -17.15
N GLN A 486 31.85 20.72 -17.70
CA GLN A 486 31.81 21.94 -16.89
C GLN A 486 30.52 22.01 -16.08
N VAL A 487 29.35 21.87 -16.73
CA VAL A 487 28.04 21.95 -16.07
C VAL A 487 27.88 20.85 -15.00
N LEU A 488 28.32 19.62 -15.28
CA LEU A 488 28.28 18.52 -14.33
C LEU A 488 29.19 18.77 -13.11
N SER A 489 30.40 19.33 -13.33
CA SER A 489 31.33 19.65 -12.23
C SER A 489 30.82 20.77 -11.34
N GLU A 490 30.23 21.83 -11.92
CA GLU A 490 29.60 22.92 -11.17
C GLU A 490 28.43 22.45 -10.32
N LYS A 491 27.63 21.48 -10.85
CA LYS A 491 26.53 20.85 -10.11
C LYS A 491 27.01 20.05 -8.92
N HIS A 492 28.06 19.20 -9.10
CA HIS A 492 28.63 18.42 -7.99
C HIS A 492 29.16 19.33 -6.88
N ALA A 493 29.88 20.38 -7.22
CA ALA A 493 30.38 21.36 -6.27
C ALA A 493 29.28 22.13 -5.53
N ALA A 494 28.12 22.36 -6.18
CA ALA A 494 26.97 22.98 -5.54
C ALA A 494 26.22 22.04 -4.59
N GLN A 495 26.21 20.72 -4.88
CA GLN A 495 25.64 19.70 -4.01
C GLN A 495 26.47 19.48 -2.74
N GLU A 496 27.79 19.41 -2.86
CA GLU A 496 28.70 19.29 -1.71
C GLU A 496 28.62 20.46 -0.73
N LYS A 497 28.30 21.64 -1.21
CA LYS A 497 28.11 22.84 -0.34
C LYS A 497 26.76 22.87 0.39
N ARG A 498 25.80 22.03 0.00
CA ARG A 498 24.46 21.96 0.61
C ARG A 498 24.30 20.79 1.62
N GLN A 499 25.26 19.85 1.63
CA GLN A 499 25.43 18.84 2.66
C GLN A 499 26.31 19.37 3.80
#